data_1f79c536d70c5daa071bb3fc3a29db44
#
_entry.id   1f79c536d70c5daa071bb3fc3a29db44
#
_cell.length_a   1.000
_cell.length_b   1.000
_cell.length_c   1.000
_cell.angle_alpha   90.00
_cell.angle_beta   90.00
_cell.angle_gamma   90.00
#
_symmetry.space_group_name_H-M   'P 1'
#
loop_
_entity.id
_entity.type
_entity.pdbx_description
1 polymer ?
#
loop_
_entity_poly.entity_id
_entity_poly.type
_entity_poly.pdbx_seq_one_letter_code
_entity_poly.pdbx_strand_id
1 'polypeptide(L)'
;MKSQICDSRKKRIPQFVIILAVLLAFITAGCSPQLTPGERKKDIQYIARWAKDYSPFVELNERVKGCPSYESLKPKYVELAEQAQSNEEFLQAVYGYFSLIGDSGHFYLIPKEYLRGYFYAYLLSKNPTEISWIQFHEASYWAKLFYQNIASVRPPFRIVYEEDEYFTGEPWRYRGTTIPANSKILKVNGMTCPAFLDRLKENTWLRNYLFVAREWDKFKKRLLVVNEGKNFKGWQIDFLLPDSTTASTFVPCTKWSLGTGKTDFSDYSKGNCICLELGEDVGYIRIKSFLDNFRERDGRKIRSFLERAQGKYRKLIIDIRNNGGGSHAYFDHNLIRPLISEPIRYKQIAGVRRKFVAETKPSYLDSISNNAWIVTKEETGPPEGFKSEDWIFYEITREFGPSNRYNFNGDLYILIDGGCGSAADGYATIVKRTGFGTLVGQNTGGGACAVYGPVMVRLPESGMIFMLEADLIINADGSFDEIEGTAPHIKLEPADLPKSITKEALLEDEWIRKIITEL
;
A
#
# COMPACT_ATOMS: atom_id res chain seq x y z
N MET A 1 -4.90 -63.66 -8.41
CA MET A 1 -5.39 -62.27 -8.56
C MET A 1 -4.21 -61.37 -8.81
N LYS A 2 -4.01 -60.93 -10.05
CA LYS A 2 -2.88 -60.11 -10.51
C LYS A 2 -3.17 -58.63 -10.22
N SER A 3 -2.31 -57.97 -9.43
CA SER A 3 -2.32 -56.53 -9.20
C SER A 3 -1.82 -55.83 -10.45
N GLN A 4 -2.68 -55.00 -11.06
CA GLN A 4 -2.26 -54.06 -12.10
C GLN A 4 -1.52 -52.90 -11.48
N ILE A 5 -0.23 -52.82 -11.72
CA ILE A 5 0.63 -51.66 -11.41
C ILE A 5 0.37 -50.64 -12.54
N CYS A 6 -0.23 -49.52 -12.20
CA CYS A 6 -0.42 -48.41 -13.10
C CYS A 6 0.93 -47.69 -13.32
N ASP A 7 1.54 -47.90 -14.47
CA ASP A 7 2.80 -47.32 -14.93
C ASP A 7 2.53 -45.85 -15.38
N SER A 8 2.66 -44.89 -14.48
CA SER A 8 2.63 -43.46 -14.78
C SER A 8 3.95 -43.05 -15.44
N ARG A 9 4.06 -43.28 -16.76
CA ARG A 9 5.19 -42.71 -17.54
C ARG A 9 5.10 -41.19 -17.51
N LYS A 10 5.87 -40.56 -16.63
CA LYS A 10 6.19 -39.12 -16.68
C LYS A 10 6.83 -38.84 -18.04
N LYS A 11 6.09 -38.25 -18.98
CA LYS A 11 6.65 -37.72 -20.22
C LYS A 11 7.69 -36.65 -19.85
N ARG A 12 8.97 -37.03 -19.85
CA ARG A 12 10.08 -36.07 -19.74
C ARG A 12 10.03 -35.18 -20.98
N ILE A 13 9.84 -33.89 -20.79
CA ILE A 13 10.00 -32.91 -21.88
C ILE A 13 11.44 -33.06 -22.37
N PRO A 14 11.69 -33.29 -23.67
CA PRO A 14 13.04 -33.43 -24.18
C PRO A 14 13.88 -32.22 -23.82
N GLN A 15 15.09 -32.40 -23.33
CA GLN A 15 16.02 -31.31 -22.97
C GLN A 15 16.19 -30.31 -24.11
N PHE A 16 16.11 -30.77 -25.36
CA PHE A 16 16.15 -29.93 -26.57
C PHE A 16 14.99 -28.92 -26.63
N VAL A 17 13.77 -29.28 -26.20
CA VAL A 17 12.60 -28.38 -26.17
C VAL A 17 12.79 -27.30 -25.11
N ILE A 18 13.41 -27.65 -23.98
CA ILE A 18 13.74 -26.68 -22.92
C ILE A 18 14.83 -25.73 -23.42
N ILE A 19 15.87 -26.23 -24.08
CA ILE A 19 16.97 -25.42 -24.63
C ILE A 19 16.44 -24.51 -25.75
N LEU A 20 15.57 -25.01 -26.62
CA LEU A 20 14.97 -24.22 -27.70
C LEU A 20 14.03 -23.13 -27.13
N ALA A 21 13.24 -23.44 -26.09
CA ALA A 21 12.40 -22.46 -25.41
C ALA A 21 13.24 -21.40 -24.68
N VAL A 22 14.36 -21.78 -24.07
CA VAL A 22 15.31 -20.85 -23.45
C VAL A 22 16.01 -19.99 -24.51
N LEU A 23 16.43 -20.54 -25.64
CA LEU A 23 17.02 -19.78 -26.75
C LEU A 23 16.02 -18.81 -27.39
N LEU A 24 14.78 -19.24 -27.66
CA LEU A 24 13.70 -18.37 -28.13
C LEU A 24 13.40 -17.25 -27.12
N ALA A 25 13.41 -17.56 -25.83
CA ALA A 25 13.23 -16.57 -24.77
C ALA A 25 14.39 -15.55 -24.71
N PHE A 26 15.64 -15.97 -24.97
CA PHE A 26 16.77 -15.05 -25.08
C PHE A 26 16.68 -14.14 -26.31
N ILE A 27 16.15 -14.62 -27.41
CA ILE A 27 15.95 -13.83 -28.64
C ILE A 27 14.82 -12.82 -28.47
N THR A 28 13.75 -13.17 -27.76
CA THR A 28 12.61 -12.27 -27.50
C THR A 28 12.84 -11.30 -26.32
N ALA A 29 13.73 -11.63 -25.39
CA ALA A 29 14.04 -10.81 -24.23
C ALA A 29 14.74 -9.46 -24.54
N GLY A 30 15.19 -9.25 -25.78
CA GLY A 30 15.83 -8.01 -26.23
C GLY A 30 14.93 -7.07 -27.06
N CYS A 31 13.74 -7.51 -27.47
CA CYS A 31 12.87 -6.68 -28.31
C CYS A 31 11.88 -5.88 -27.45
N SER A 32 11.94 -4.54 -27.57
CA SER A 32 10.89 -3.67 -27.03
C SER A 32 9.57 -3.98 -27.75
N PRO A 33 8.43 -4.06 -27.06
CA PRO A 33 7.13 -4.24 -27.69
C PRO A 33 6.88 -3.14 -28.73
N GLN A 34 6.51 -3.54 -29.94
CA GLN A 34 6.16 -2.61 -31.01
C GLN A 34 4.64 -2.65 -31.18
N LEU A 35 3.97 -1.68 -30.57
CA LEU A 35 2.52 -1.57 -30.62
C LEU A 35 2.09 -0.52 -31.64
N THR A 36 1.16 -0.88 -32.49
CA THR A 36 0.48 0.05 -33.39
C THR A 36 -0.42 1.01 -32.59
N PRO A 37 -0.74 2.20 -33.13
CA PRO A 37 -1.72 3.09 -32.50
C PRO A 37 -3.06 2.40 -32.16
N GLY A 38 -3.53 1.54 -33.05
CA GLY A 38 -4.76 0.76 -32.82
C GLY A 38 -4.68 -0.22 -31.66
N GLU A 39 -3.57 -0.89 -31.46
CA GLU A 39 -3.32 -1.77 -30.30
C GLU A 39 -3.25 -0.98 -28.99
N ARG A 40 -2.54 0.16 -28.99
CA ARG A 40 -2.48 1.06 -27.84
C ARG A 40 -3.85 1.57 -27.43
N LYS A 41 -4.70 1.94 -28.39
CA LYS A 41 -6.11 2.31 -28.16
C LYS A 41 -6.90 1.18 -27.51
N LYS A 42 -6.74 -0.06 -27.98
CA LYS A 42 -7.45 -1.22 -27.41
C LYS A 42 -7.14 -1.43 -25.94
N ASP A 43 -5.91 -1.21 -25.51
CA ASP A 43 -5.53 -1.30 -24.10
C ASP A 43 -6.27 -0.25 -23.25
N ILE A 44 -6.35 1.00 -23.69
CA ILE A 44 -7.13 2.03 -22.98
C ILE A 44 -8.63 1.68 -22.94
N GLN A 45 -9.16 1.18 -24.04
CA GLN A 45 -10.57 0.73 -24.08
C GLN A 45 -10.84 -0.46 -23.18
N TYR A 46 -9.86 -1.37 -23.06
CA TYR A 46 -9.94 -2.50 -22.15
C TYR A 46 -9.97 -2.03 -20.69
N ILE A 47 -9.08 -1.09 -20.32
CA ILE A 47 -9.05 -0.49 -18.97
C ILE A 47 -10.41 0.17 -18.66
N ALA A 48 -10.96 0.96 -19.59
CA ALA A 48 -12.25 1.63 -19.40
C ALA A 48 -13.38 0.63 -19.12
N ARG A 49 -13.44 -0.45 -19.91
CA ARG A 49 -14.43 -1.50 -19.74
C ARG A 49 -14.24 -2.23 -18.41
N TRP A 50 -12.99 -2.60 -18.09
CA TRP A 50 -12.68 -3.26 -16.83
C TRP A 50 -13.07 -2.40 -15.62
N ALA A 51 -12.73 -1.13 -15.66
CA ALA A 51 -13.06 -0.19 -14.60
C ALA A 51 -14.57 -0.08 -14.36
N LYS A 52 -15.35 0.05 -15.45
CA LYS A 52 -16.82 0.12 -15.39
C LYS A 52 -17.44 -1.18 -14.88
N ASP A 53 -16.94 -2.33 -15.33
CA ASP A 53 -17.56 -3.62 -15.10
C ASP A 53 -17.21 -4.24 -13.74
N TYR A 54 -16.01 -3.94 -13.21
CA TYR A 54 -15.45 -4.67 -12.08
C TYR A 54 -14.95 -3.79 -10.93
N SER A 55 -14.52 -2.52 -11.19
CA SER A 55 -13.98 -1.70 -10.12
C SER A 55 -15.07 -1.11 -9.22
N PRO A 56 -14.96 -1.26 -7.89
CA PRO A 56 -15.84 -0.56 -6.95
C PRO A 56 -15.49 0.92 -6.81
N PHE A 57 -14.25 1.31 -7.12
CA PHE A 57 -13.71 2.63 -6.76
C PHE A 57 -14.05 3.73 -7.76
N VAL A 58 -14.34 3.41 -9.03
CA VAL A 58 -14.72 4.42 -10.03
C VAL A 58 -15.96 5.18 -9.59
N GLU A 59 -17.05 4.46 -9.30
CA GLU A 59 -18.30 5.07 -8.86
C GLU A 59 -18.14 5.77 -7.49
N LEU A 60 -17.38 5.16 -6.58
CA LEU A 60 -17.11 5.76 -5.29
C LEU A 60 -16.35 7.09 -5.42
N ASN A 61 -15.35 7.17 -6.29
CA ASN A 61 -14.59 8.39 -6.53
C ASN A 61 -15.44 9.49 -7.17
N GLU A 62 -16.26 9.14 -8.17
CA GLU A 62 -17.16 10.09 -8.81
C GLU A 62 -18.19 10.65 -7.82
N ARG A 63 -18.81 9.80 -7.04
CA ARG A 63 -19.92 10.14 -6.16
C ARG A 63 -19.49 10.77 -4.84
N VAL A 64 -18.51 10.18 -4.16
CA VAL A 64 -18.11 10.61 -2.80
C VAL A 64 -17.09 11.74 -2.85
N LYS A 65 -16.26 11.79 -3.90
CA LYS A 65 -15.14 12.74 -3.99
C LYS A 65 -15.34 13.80 -5.07
N GLY A 66 -16.44 13.75 -5.81
CA GLY A 66 -16.70 14.69 -6.89
C GLY A 66 -15.65 14.67 -8.01
N CYS A 67 -14.96 13.53 -8.19
CA CYS A 67 -14.01 13.37 -9.28
C CYS A 67 -14.74 13.42 -10.63
N PRO A 68 -14.08 13.93 -11.71
CA PRO A 68 -14.65 13.85 -13.05
C PRO A 68 -15.00 12.41 -13.43
N SER A 69 -16.06 12.22 -14.21
CA SER A 69 -16.44 10.91 -14.68
C SER A 69 -15.29 10.22 -15.40
N TYR A 70 -14.99 9.01 -14.97
CA TYR A 70 -13.94 8.17 -15.54
C TYR A 70 -14.14 7.96 -17.05
N GLU A 71 -15.39 7.71 -17.47
CA GLU A 71 -15.74 7.53 -18.88
C GLU A 71 -15.56 8.83 -19.68
N SER A 72 -15.80 10.00 -19.09
CA SER A 72 -15.61 11.30 -19.75
C SER A 72 -14.15 11.62 -20.05
N LEU A 73 -13.22 11.04 -19.30
CA LEU A 73 -11.78 11.22 -19.49
C LEU A 73 -11.18 10.24 -20.52
N LYS A 74 -11.86 9.17 -20.87
CA LYS A 74 -11.39 8.14 -21.80
C LYS A 74 -10.94 8.69 -23.17
N PRO A 75 -11.66 9.60 -23.85
CA PRO A 75 -11.22 10.14 -25.15
C PRO A 75 -9.83 10.75 -25.10
N LYS A 76 -9.52 11.52 -24.05
CA LYS A 76 -8.20 12.13 -23.84
C LYS A 76 -7.08 11.08 -23.77
N TYR A 77 -7.30 10.00 -23.02
CA TYR A 77 -6.26 8.97 -22.87
C TYR A 77 -6.15 8.03 -24.07
N VAL A 78 -7.24 7.83 -24.83
CA VAL A 78 -7.20 7.18 -26.12
C VAL A 78 -6.31 7.99 -27.08
N GLU A 79 -6.53 9.29 -27.20
CA GLU A 79 -5.73 10.18 -28.04
C GLU A 79 -4.26 10.16 -27.63
N LEU A 80 -3.94 10.31 -26.34
CA LEU A 80 -2.57 10.23 -25.83
C LEU A 80 -1.89 8.90 -26.15
N ALA A 81 -2.61 7.80 -26.08
CA ALA A 81 -2.08 6.47 -26.40
C ALA A 81 -1.84 6.28 -27.90
N GLU A 82 -2.78 6.72 -28.75
CA GLU A 82 -2.65 6.65 -30.22
C GLU A 82 -1.51 7.53 -30.73
N GLN A 83 -1.33 8.72 -30.17
CA GLN A 83 -0.30 9.69 -30.56
C GLN A 83 1.08 9.42 -29.96
N ALA A 84 1.20 8.52 -29.01
CA ALA A 84 2.46 8.22 -28.33
C ALA A 84 3.55 7.81 -29.33
N GLN A 85 4.70 8.48 -29.30
CA GLN A 85 5.84 8.23 -30.19
C GLN A 85 6.83 7.22 -29.59
N SER A 86 6.68 6.90 -28.30
CA SER A 86 7.53 5.96 -27.59
C SER A 86 6.73 5.07 -26.66
N ASN A 87 7.35 3.97 -26.22
CA ASN A 87 6.77 3.12 -25.19
C ASN A 87 6.66 3.84 -23.84
N GLU A 88 7.52 4.82 -23.56
CA GLU A 88 7.44 5.64 -22.36
C GLU A 88 6.19 6.51 -22.36
N GLU A 89 5.89 7.21 -23.46
CA GLU A 89 4.68 8.03 -23.61
C GLU A 89 3.41 7.18 -23.55
N PHE A 90 3.41 6.02 -24.21
CA PHE A 90 2.31 5.08 -24.13
C PHE A 90 2.08 4.57 -22.70
N LEU A 91 3.15 4.18 -22.00
CA LEU A 91 3.07 3.77 -20.59
C LEU A 91 2.52 4.90 -19.71
N GLN A 92 2.90 6.16 -19.98
CA GLN A 92 2.35 7.32 -19.27
C GLN A 92 0.84 7.46 -19.49
N ALA A 93 0.37 7.31 -20.75
CA ALA A 93 -1.05 7.38 -21.07
C ALA A 93 -1.83 6.27 -20.35
N VAL A 94 -1.32 5.03 -20.42
CA VAL A 94 -1.92 3.85 -19.75
C VAL A 94 -1.96 4.05 -18.25
N TYR A 95 -0.82 4.35 -17.63
CA TYR A 95 -0.72 4.51 -16.19
C TYR A 95 -1.55 5.70 -15.70
N GLY A 96 -1.53 6.82 -16.45
CA GLY A 96 -2.35 7.99 -16.16
C GLY A 96 -3.84 7.68 -16.14
N TYR A 97 -4.36 6.96 -17.14
CA TYR A 97 -5.77 6.58 -17.18
C TYR A 97 -6.12 5.55 -16.11
N PHE A 98 -5.29 4.54 -15.96
CA PHE A 98 -5.49 3.49 -14.98
C PHE A 98 -5.50 4.06 -13.55
N SER A 99 -4.60 5.01 -13.25
CA SER A 99 -4.52 5.64 -11.92
C SER A 99 -5.76 6.42 -11.50
N LEU A 100 -6.63 6.78 -12.46
CA LEU A 100 -7.91 7.44 -12.18
C LEU A 100 -8.95 6.48 -11.57
N ILE A 101 -8.75 5.17 -11.63
CA ILE A 101 -9.59 4.19 -10.93
C ILE A 101 -9.48 4.43 -9.42
N GLY A 102 -8.27 4.71 -8.93
CA GLY A 102 -7.96 5.06 -7.56
C GLY A 102 -8.58 4.13 -6.54
N ASP A 103 -7.83 3.16 -6.09
CA ASP A 103 -8.25 2.29 -5.00
C ASP A 103 -7.53 2.59 -3.68
N SER A 104 -7.68 1.72 -2.74
CA SER A 104 -7.21 1.83 -1.38
C SER A 104 -5.68 1.65 -1.20
N GLY A 105 -4.89 1.60 -2.25
CA GLY A 105 -3.44 1.49 -2.16
C GLY A 105 -2.84 0.23 -2.77
N HIS A 106 -3.64 -0.75 -3.19
CA HIS A 106 -3.17 -1.90 -3.97
C HIS A 106 -3.17 -1.64 -5.48
N PHE A 107 -3.31 -0.36 -5.86
CA PHE A 107 -3.22 0.07 -7.23
C PHE A 107 -1.77 0.33 -7.62
N TYR A 108 -1.19 -0.55 -8.45
CA TYR A 108 0.14 -0.35 -9.02
C TYR A 108 0.42 -1.26 -10.20
N LEU A 109 1.31 -0.81 -11.09
CA LEU A 109 1.95 -1.69 -12.07
C LEU A 109 2.84 -2.65 -11.31
N ILE A 110 2.67 -3.97 -11.51
CA ILE A 110 3.33 -4.98 -10.68
C ILE A 110 4.86 -4.90 -10.84
N PRO A 111 5.63 -4.75 -9.75
CA PRO A 111 7.08 -4.76 -9.78
C PRO A 111 7.64 -6.10 -10.29
N LYS A 112 8.81 -6.04 -10.96
CA LYS A 112 9.47 -7.23 -11.51
C LYS A 112 9.75 -8.32 -10.47
N GLU A 113 10.02 -7.92 -9.24
CA GLU A 113 10.29 -8.81 -8.11
C GLU A 113 9.05 -9.65 -7.77
N TYR A 114 7.87 -9.04 -7.79
CA TYR A 114 6.60 -9.74 -7.57
C TYR A 114 6.24 -10.64 -8.75
N LEU A 115 6.45 -10.15 -9.98
CA LEU A 115 6.27 -10.98 -11.19
C LEU A 115 7.11 -12.25 -11.14
N ARG A 116 8.34 -12.19 -10.62
CA ARG A 116 9.19 -13.38 -10.41
C ARG A 116 8.55 -14.36 -9.42
N GLY A 117 8.01 -13.87 -8.32
CA GLY A 117 7.30 -14.70 -7.34
C GLY A 117 6.14 -15.46 -7.96
N TYR A 118 5.28 -14.76 -8.68
CA TYR A 118 4.15 -15.35 -9.39
C TYR A 118 4.59 -16.34 -10.48
N PHE A 119 5.65 -16.02 -11.23
CA PHE A 119 6.20 -16.92 -12.23
C PHE A 119 6.77 -18.21 -11.61
N TYR A 120 7.48 -18.14 -10.48
CA TYR A 120 7.95 -19.33 -9.78
C TYR A 120 6.80 -20.16 -9.21
N ALA A 121 5.77 -19.53 -8.69
CA ALA A 121 4.55 -20.21 -8.26
C ALA A 121 3.90 -20.94 -9.44
N TYR A 122 3.79 -20.33 -10.63
CA TYR A 122 3.33 -20.98 -11.85
C TYR A 122 4.14 -22.25 -12.21
N LEU A 123 5.47 -22.16 -12.16
CA LEU A 123 6.33 -23.31 -12.46
C LEU A 123 6.12 -24.48 -11.49
N LEU A 124 5.79 -24.18 -10.22
CA LEU A 124 5.64 -25.17 -9.17
C LEU A 124 4.23 -25.77 -9.07
N SER A 125 3.20 -24.95 -9.26
CA SER A 125 1.80 -25.32 -8.97
C SER A 125 1.04 -25.92 -10.17
N LYS A 126 1.50 -25.68 -11.40
CA LYS A 126 0.78 -25.99 -12.66
C LYS A 126 -0.63 -25.37 -12.73
N ASN A 127 -0.85 -24.28 -12.01
CA ASN A 127 -2.14 -23.61 -12.00
C ASN A 127 -2.28 -22.66 -13.21
N PRO A 128 -3.29 -22.81 -14.09
CA PRO A 128 -3.43 -22.03 -15.32
C PRO A 128 -3.76 -20.55 -15.12
N THR A 129 -4.04 -20.12 -13.88
CA THR A 129 -4.29 -18.69 -13.55
C THR A 129 -3.00 -17.89 -13.38
N GLU A 130 -1.86 -18.53 -13.48
CA GLU A 130 -0.56 -17.92 -13.20
C GLU A 130 0.14 -17.47 -14.49
N ILE A 131 1.08 -16.53 -14.34
CA ILE A 131 1.75 -15.84 -15.45
C ILE A 131 2.68 -16.80 -16.20
N SER A 132 2.44 -17.03 -17.50
CA SER A 132 3.35 -17.79 -18.36
C SER A 132 4.69 -17.08 -18.57
N TRP A 133 5.71 -17.81 -19.05
CA TRP A 133 7.03 -17.25 -19.34
C TRP A 133 6.98 -16.04 -20.30
N ILE A 134 6.18 -16.11 -21.35
CA ILE A 134 6.03 -15.00 -22.31
C ILE A 134 5.42 -13.79 -21.62
N GLN A 135 4.32 -13.98 -20.90
CA GLN A 135 3.65 -12.92 -20.15
C GLN A 135 4.54 -12.30 -19.08
N PHE A 136 5.40 -13.10 -18.41
CA PHE A 136 6.39 -12.62 -17.48
C PHE A 136 7.41 -11.67 -18.14
N HIS A 137 7.88 -12.01 -19.35
CA HIS A 137 8.83 -11.17 -20.06
C HIS A 137 8.20 -9.86 -20.55
N GLU A 138 7.00 -9.92 -21.11
CA GLU A 138 6.25 -8.72 -21.53
C GLU A 138 6.00 -7.78 -20.35
N ALA A 139 5.42 -8.30 -19.27
CA ALA A 139 5.16 -7.52 -18.07
C ALA A 139 6.45 -6.97 -17.42
N SER A 140 7.54 -7.75 -17.44
CA SER A 140 8.84 -7.34 -16.91
C SER A 140 9.47 -6.20 -17.69
N TYR A 141 9.24 -6.13 -19.00
CA TYR A 141 9.69 -4.99 -19.81
C TYR A 141 9.04 -3.70 -19.32
N TRP A 142 7.71 -3.69 -19.20
CA TRP A 142 6.95 -2.52 -18.76
C TRP A 142 7.24 -2.13 -17.32
N ALA A 143 7.32 -3.11 -16.42
CA ALA A 143 7.72 -2.89 -15.04
C ALA A 143 9.11 -2.24 -14.95
N LYS A 144 10.08 -2.75 -15.73
CA LYS A 144 11.43 -2.17 -15.80
C LYS A 144 11.38 -0.74 -16.33
N LEU A 145 10.65 -0.50 -17.43
CA LEU A 145 10.51 0.82 -18.01
C LEU A 145 9.92 1.82 -17.01
N PHE A 146 8.84 1.43 -16.31
CA PHE A 146 8.18 2.24 -15.30
C PHE A 146 9.13 2.56 -14.12
N TYR A 147 9.64 1.53 -13.44
CA TYR A 147 10.44 1.72 -12.23
C TYR A 147 11.84 2.28 -12.48
N GLN A 148 12.35 2.23 -13.71
CA GLN A 148 13.60 2.90 -14.07
C GLN A 148 13.43 4.38 -14.41
N ASN A 149 12.25 4.79 -14.84
CA ASN A 149 11.99 6.17 -15.25
C ASN A 149 11.39 7.04 -14.13
N ILE A 150 10.89 6.41 -13.06
CA ILE A 150 10.37 7.10 -11.89
C ILE A 150 11.39 7.04 -10.75
N ALA A 151 11.64 8.17 -10.14
CA ALA A 151 12.37 8.27 -8.88
C ALA A 151 11.54 9.07 -7.90
N SER A 152 11.23 8.48 -6.75
CA SER A 152 10.74 9.25 -5.61
C SER A 152 11.88 10.09 -5.07
N VAL A 153 11.66 11.39 -5.00
CA VAL A 153 12.67 12.37 -4.58
C VAL A 153 12.12 13.24 -3.46
N ARG A 154 13.02 13.71 -2.61
CA ARG A 154 12.71 14.64 -1.52
C ARG A 154 13.85 15.64 -1.35
N PRO A 155 13.61 16.80 -0.73
CA PRO A 155 14.69 17.70 -0.36
C PRO A 155 15.56 17.06 0.74
N PRO A 156 16.80 17.53 0.92
CA PRO A 156 17.70 17.04 1.96
C PRO A 156 17.39 17.59 3.37
N PHE A 157 16.29 18.29 3.53
CA PHE A 157 15.78 18.83 4.80
C PHE A 157 14.28 18.54 4.95
N ARG A 158 13.78 18.60 6.17
CA ARG A 158 12.35 18.47 6.47
C ARG A 158 11.62 19.76 6.06
N ILE A 159 10.41 19.59 5.52
CA ILE A 159 9.47 20.69 5.25
C ILE A 159 8.42 20.68 6.37
N VAL A 160 8.19 21.83 6.97
CA VAL A 160 7.10 22.12 7.90
C VAL A 160 6.03 22.90 7.14
N TYR A 161 4.78 22.49 7.30
CA TYR A 161 3.62 23.15 6.70
C TYR A 161 2.75 23.70 7.82
N GLU A 162 2.60 25.01 7.85
CA GLU A 162 1.81 25.75 8.85
C GLU A 162 1.07 26.90 8.15
N GLU A 163 -0.21 27.07 8.44
CA GLU A 163 -1.06 28.17 7.93
C GLU A 163 -0.96 28.37 6.41
N ASP A 164 -1.02 27.28 5.64
CA ASP A 164 -0.88 27.25 4.17
C ASP A 164 0.50 27.72 3.65
N GLU A 165 1.52 27.80 4.49
CA GLU A 165 2.88 28.17 4.17
C GLU A 165 3.88 27.04 4.44
N TYR A 166 5.06 27.14 3.85
CA TYR A 166 6.09 26.10 3.91
C TYR A 166 7.39 26.65 4.46
N PHE A 167 7.99 25.93 5.41
CA PHE A 167 9.21 26.29 6.09
C PHE A 167 10.22 25.15 6.10
N THR A 168 11.51 25.49 6.25
CA THR A 168 12.55 24.48 6.54
C THR A 168 12.46 24.07 8.01
N GLY A 169 12.33 22.78 8.29
CA GLY A 169 12.26 22.26 9.68
C GLY A 169 13.63 22.15 10.37
N GLU A 170 14.71 22.30 9.61
CA GLU A 170 16.08 22.19 10.11
C GLU A 170 17.01 23.03 9.24
N PRO A 171 18.19 23.48 9.78
CA PRO A 171 19.17 24.22 9.00
C PRO A 171 19.79 23.31 7.93
N TRP A 172 20.01 23.87 6.75
CA TRP A 172 20.62 23.14 5.63
C TRP A 172 21.74 23.96 4.99
N ARG A 173 22.80 23.27 4.55
CA ARG A 173 23.96 23.90 3.93
C ARG A 173 24.37 23.19 2.63
N TYR A 174 24.57 23.95 1.58
CA TYR A 174 25.04 23.44 0.29
C TYR A 174 25.85 24.49 -0.45
N ARG A 175 27.03 24.10 -0.97
CA ARG A 175 27.94 24.96 -1.78
C ARG A 175 28.17 26.37 -1.19
N GLY A 176 28.33 26.46 0.13
CA GLY A 176 28.59 27.74 0.80
C GLY A 176 27.33 28.53 1.20
N THR A 177 26.17 28.20 0.67
CA THR A 177 24.90 28.80 1.09
C THR A 177 24.36 28.06 2.31
N THR A 178 23.98 28.79 3.35
CA THR A 178 23.33 28.25 4.55
C THR A 178 21.89 28.77 4.60
N ILE A 179 20.94 27.87 4.70
CA ILE A 179 19.51 28.15 4.92
C ILE A 179 19.18 27.77 6.35
N PRO A 180 18.84 28.71 7.22
CA PRO A 180 18.45 28.44 8.59
C PRO A 180 17.16 27.58 8.67
N ALA A 181 16.93 26.94 9.83
CA ALA A 181 15.60 26.44 10.16
C ALA A 181 14.57 27.58 10.17
N ASN A 182 13.31 27.26 9.97
CA ASN A 182 12.21 28.20 9.88
C ASN A 182 12.34 29.24 8.75
N SER A 183 13.13 28.96 7.72
CA SER A 183 13.14 29.76 6.48
C SER A 183 11.91 29.43 5.66
N LYS A 184 11.11 30.46 5.29
CA LYS A 184 9.89 30.29 4.47
C LYS A 184 10.25 30.02 3.03
N ILE A 185 9.64 29.03 2.41
CA ILE A 185 9.75 28.73 0.98
C ILE A 185 8.79 29.65 0.22
N LEU A 186 9.33 30.55 -0.58
CA LEU A 186 8.54 31.52 -1.38
C LEU A 186 8.19 30.96 -2.74
N LYS A 187 9.19 30.38 -3.43
CA LYS A 187 9.02 29.85 -4.79
C LYS A 187 9.83 28.57 -4.98
N VAL A 188 9.31 27.72 -5.86
CA VAL A 188 9.98 26.50 -6.35
C VAL A 188 10.03 26.58 -7.88
N ASN A 189 11.23 26.50 -8.45
CA ASN A 189 11.45 26.64 -9.89
C ASN A 189 10.77 27.88 -10.50
N GLY A 190 10.83 29.01 -9.80
CA GLY A 190 10.24 30.29 -10.20
C GLY A 190 8.72 30.42 -9.96
N MET A 191 8.03 29.34 -9.56
CA MET A 191 6.59 29.33 -9.28
C MET A 191 6.32 29.52 -7.79
N THR A 192 5.21 30.18 -7.42
CA THR A 192 4.72 30.14 -6.04
C THR A 192 4.41 28.71 -5.62
N CYS A 193 4.42 28.42 -4.32
CA CYS A 193 4.14 27.06 -3.83
C CYS A 193 2.76 26.54 -4.29
N PRO A 194 1.67 27.31 -4.28
CA PRO A 194 0.39 26.87 -4.85
C PRO A 194 0.47 26.56 -6.35
N ALA A 195 1.09 27.42 -7.16
CA ALA A 195 1.24 27.19 -8.59
C ALA A 195 2.12 25.97 -8.91
N PHE A 196 3.16 25.76 -8.10
CA PHE A 196 3.99 24.55 -8.21
C PHE A 196 3.19 23.28 -7.88
N LEU A 197 2.37 23.30 -6.83
CA LEU A 197 1.49 22.19 -6.49
C LEU A 197 0.45 21.92 -7.58
N ASP A 198 -0.16 22.97 -8.16
CA ASP A 198 -1.12 22.81 -9.27
C ASP A 198 -0.44 22.19 -10.50
N ARG A 199 0.80 22.60 -10.81
CA ARG A 199 1.60 21.94 -11.86
C ARG A 199 1.87 20.47 -11.54
N LEU A 200 2.12 20.14 -10.27
CA LEU A 200 2.32 18.75 -9.88
C LEU A 200 1.05 17.91 -10.14
N LYS A 201 -0.14 18.49 -10.04
CA LYS A 201 -1.39 17.80 -10.43
C LYS A 201 -1.43 17.42 -11.91
N GLU A 202 -0.73 18.11 -12.77
CA GLU A 202 -0.65 17.80 -14.21
C GLU A 202 0.45 16.78 -14.57
N ASN A 203 1.36 16.52 -13.66
CA ASN A 203 2.45 15.59 -13.88
C ASN A 203 1.94 14.15 -13.94
N THR A 204 2.03 13.51 -15.10
CA THR A 204 1.49 12.17 -15.37
C THR A 204 2.18 11.05 -14.57
N TRP A 205 3.43 11.26 -14.16
CA TRP A 205 4.14 10.30 -13.29
C TRP A 205 3.74 10.38 -11.82
N LEU A 206 3.26 11.55 -11.40
CA LEU A 206 2.67 11.75 -10.07
C LEU A 206 1.26 11.21 -9.96
N ARG A 207 0.65 10.88 -11.08
CA ARG A 207 -0.74 10.44 -11.11
C ARG A 207 -0.95 8.96 -10.70
N ASN A 208 -0.41 8.56 -9.61
CA ASN A 208 -1.17 7.82 -8.60
C ASN A 208 -2.18 8.82 -8.02
N TYR A 209 -3.00 9.38 -8.90
CA TYR A 209 -3.40 10.76 -8.78
C TYR A 209 -4.71 10.96 -8.04
N LEU A 210 -5.57 9.96 -8.01
CA LEU A 210 -6.73 10.06 -7.13
C LEU A 210 -6.31 9.86 -5.67
N PHE A 211 -5.25 9.12 -5.41
CA PHE A 211 -4.59 9.15 -4.11
C PHE A 211 -4.12 10.57 -3.77
N VAL A 212 -3.56 11.31 -4.70
CA VAL A 212 -3.15 12.71 -4.51
C VAL A 212 -4.36 13.65 -4.39
N ALA A 213 -5.39 13.55 -5.22
CA ALA A 213 -6.58 14.38 -5.13
C ALA A 213 -7.40 14.07 -3.87
N ARG A 214 -7.44 12.81 -3.47
CA ARG A 214 -8.09 12.29 -2.30
C ARG A 214 -7.38 12.68 -1.01
N GLU A 215 -6.04 12.71 -1.05
CA GLU A 215 -5.17 13.10 0.04
C GLU A 215 -4.51 14.45 -0.22
N TRP A 216 -5.17 15.33 -1.00
CA TRP A 216 -4.61 16.63 -1.36
C TRP A 216 -4.13 17.40 -0.14
N ASP A 217 -4.89 17.38 0.94
CA ASP A 217 -4.51 18.02 2.20
C ASP A 217 -3.28 17.40 2.86
N LYS A 218 -3.06 16.11 2.67
CA LYS A 218 -1.81 15.46 3.10
C LYS A 218 -0.67 15.69 2.10
N PHE A 219 -1.00 15.71 0.80
CA PHE A 219 -0.01 15.89 -0.25
C PHE A 219 0.55 17.32 -0.28
N LYS A 220 -0.31 18.34 -0.14
CA LYS A 220 0.16 19.73 -0.06
C LYS A 220 1.16 19.95 1.07
N LYS A 221 1.06 19.20 2.18
CA LYS A 221 2.02 19.24 3.28
C LYS A 221 3.42 18.68 2.91
N ARG A 222 3.54 18.01 1.77
CA ARG A 222 4.79 17.37 1.31
C ARG A 222 5.38 18.05 0.07
N LEU A 223 5.25 19.35 -0.07
CA LEU A 223 5.55 20.19 -1.24
C LEU A 223 6.61 19.64 -2.22
N LEU A 224 7.73 19.10 -1.76
CA LEU A 224 8.86 18.63 -2.57
C LEU A 224 9.10 17.11 -2.45
N VAL A 225 8.18 16.36 -1.88
CA VAL A 225 8.25 14.89 -1.83
C VAL A 225 7.44 14.37 -3.00
N VAL A 226 8.09 14.15 -4.14
CA VAL A 226 7.43 13.91 -5.43
C VAL A 226 8.07 12.77 -6.20
N ASN A 227 7.35 12.24 -7.17
CA ASN A 227 7.92 11.36 -8.18
C ASN A 227 8.38 12.20 -9.38
N GLU A 228 9.62 12.08 -9.76
CA GLU A 228 10.21 12.80 -10.87
C GLU A 228 10.94 11.82 -11.81
N GLY A 229 11.22 12.26 -13.03
CA GLY A 229 12.03 11.49 -13.95
C GLY A 229 13.41 11.14 -13.37
N LYS A 230 13.98 9.99 -13.74
CA LYS A 230 15.27 9.47 -13.21
C LYS A 230 16.43 10.46 -13.26
N ASN A 231 16.37 11.43 -14.16
CA ASN A 231 17.42 12.44 -14.38
C ASN A 231 17.21 13.72 -13.57
N PHE A 232 16.14 13.79 -12.80
CA PHE A 232 15.86 14.95 -11.97
C PHE A 232 16.99 15.16 -10.95
N LYS A 233 17.46 16.41 -10.81
CA LYS A 233 18.61 16.75 -9.95
C LYS A 233 18.22 17.53 -8.70
N GLY A 234 17.10 18.25 -8.73
CA GLY A 234 16.66 19.10 -7.63
C GLY A 234 15.85 20.31 -8.09
N TRP A 235 15.65 21.23 -7.21
CA TRP A 235 14.82 22.42 -7.38
C TRP A 235 15.62 23.70 -7.22
N GLN A 236 15.30 24.74 -7.96
CA GLN A 236 15.68 26.11 -7.63
C GLN A 236 14.64 26.64 -6.62
N ILE A 237 15.05 27.03 -5.42
CA ILE A 237 14.14 27.46 -4.35
C ILE A 237 14.52 28.86 -3.88
N ASP A 238 13.52 29.72 -3.78
CA ASP A 238 13.62 31.05 -3.19
C ASP A 238 13.08 31.01 -1.76
N PHE A 239 13.86 31.48 -0.81
CA PHE A 239 13.55 31.51 0.61
C PHE A 239 13.44 32.94 1.15
N LEU A 240 12.56 33.15 2.11
CA LEU A 240 12.62 34.26 3.07
C LEU A 240 13.24 33.71 4.35
N LEU A 241 14.39 34.27 4.74
CA LEU A 241 15.12 33.84 5.93
C LEU A 241 14.51 34.45 7.20
N PRO A 242 14.78 33.90 8.39
CA PRO A 242 14.26 34.46 9.65
C PRO A 242 14.68 35.91 9.95
N ASP A 243 15.77 36.38 9.36
CA ASP A 243 16.25 37.76 9.44
C ASP A 243 15.58 38.72 8.42
N SER A 244 14.55 38.26 7.74
CA SER A 244 13.82 38.96 6.69
C SER A 244 14.60 39.21 5.39
N THR A 245 15.78 38.63 5.24
CA THR A 245 16.50 38.64 3.96
C THR A 245 16.02 37.52 3.05
N THR A 246 16.29 37.60 1.75
CA THR A 246 15.95 36.55 0.80
C THR A 246 17.18 35.82 0.31
N ALA A 247 17.04 34.52 0.08
CA ALA A 247 18.07 33.69 -0.52
C ALA A 247 17.47 32.84 -1.65
N SER A 248 18.21 32.66 -2.72
CA SER A 248 17.83 31.76 -3.82
C SER A 248 18.95 30.78 -4.07
N THR A 249 18.64 29.49 -4.04
CA THR A 249 19.67 28.46 -4.21
C THR A 249 19.11 27.19 -4.84
N PHE A 250 19.98 26.44 -5.50
CA PHE A 250 19.66 25.10 -5.98
C PHE A 250 19.71 24.10 -4.81
N VAL A 251 18.59 23.42 -4.59
CA VAL A 251 18.42 22.36 -3.61
C VAL A 251 18.47 21.02 -4.32
N PRO A 252 19.56 20.23 -4.16
CA PRO A 252 19.65 18.92 -4.79
C PRO A 252 18.64 17.98 -4.18
N CYS A 253 18.03 17.14 -5.03
CA CYS A 253 17.12 16.10 -4.53
C CYS A 253 17.90 14.92 -3.94
N THR A 254 17.34 14.33 -2.89
CA THR A 254 17.72 13.01 -2.40
C THR A 254 16.77 11.99 -2.98
N LYS A 255 17.28 10.97 -3.66
CA LYS A 255 16.46 9.85 -4.14
C LYS A 255 15.95 9.07 -2.93
N TRP A 256 14.66 8.90 -2.89
CA TRP A 256 13.98 8.13 -1.86
C TRP A 256 13.21 7.01 -2.54
N SER A 257 13.47 5.76 -2.20
CA SER A 257 12.62 4.66 -2.61
C SER A 257 11.63 4.37 -1.48
N LEU A 258 10.35 4.31 -1.82
CA LEU A 258 9.34 3.76 -0.93
C LEU A 258 9.81 2.38 -0.44
N GLY A 259 10.15 2.28 0.84
CA GLY A 259 10.65 1.04 1.45
C GLY A 259 12.17 0.89 1.61
N THR A 260 13.00 1.85 1.15
CA THR A 260 14.46 1.83 1.39
C THR A 260 14.98 3.01 2.23
N GLY A 261 14.12 3.71 2.94
CA GLY A 261 14.57 4.60 3.99
C GLY A 261 15.38 3.79 5.00
N LYS A 262 16.69 4.06 5.10
CA LYS A 262 17.60 3.44 6.08
C LYS A 262 17.30 3.93 7.50
N THR A 263 16.05 3.85 7.91
CA THR A 263 15.70 3.98 9.31
C THR A 263 15.63 2.57 9.89
N ASP A 264 16.04 2.35 11.10
CA ASP A 264 15.91 1.08 11.83
C ASP A 264 14.45 0.55 11.80
N PHE A 265 13.49 1.42 11.48
CA PHE A 265 12.09 1.06 11.29
C PHE A 265 11.82 0.19 10.07
N SER A 266 12.57 0.33 8.98
CA SER A 266 12.47 -0.50 7.77
C SER A 266 13.61 -1.51 7.62
N ASP A 267 14.64 -1.44 8.48
CA ASP A 267 15.79 -2.34 8.43
C ASP A 267 15.46 -3.69 9.07
N TYR A 268 15.40 -4.74 8.26
CA TYR A 268 15.18 -6.11 8.71
C TYR A 268 16.46 -6.84 9.18
N SER A 269 17.62 -6.19 9.17
CA SER A 269 18.88 -6.78 9.61
C SER A 269 18.83 -7.20 11.09
N LYS A 270 18.09 -6.44 11.92
CA LYS A 270 17.80 -6.76 13.33
C LYS A 270 16.55 -7.63 13.54
N GLY A 271 15.96 -8.14 12.45
CA GLY A 271 14.73 -8.92 12.45
C GLY A 271 13.47 -8.08 12.26
N ASN A 272 12.36 -8.78 11.96
CA ASN A 272 11.04 -8.17 11.74
C ASN A 272 10.34 -7.81 13.07
N CYS A 273 10.51 -8.66 14.08
CA CYS A 273 9.94 -8.48 15.41
C CYS A 273 11.03 -8.20 16.44
N ILE A 274 10.83 -7.15 17.25
CA ILE A 274 11.71 -6.76 18.36
C ILE A 274 10.85 -6.65 19.62
N CYS A 275 11.24 -7.34 20.70
CA CYS A 275 10.55 -7.29 21.98
C CYS A 275 11.54 -6.73 23.03
N LEU A 276 11.14 -5.72 23.76
CA LEU A 276 11.94 -5.00 24.76
C LEU A 276 11.12 -4.71 26.01
N GLU A 277 11.81 -4.54 27.15
CA GLU A 277 11.26 -4.01 28.38
C GLU A 277 11.68 -2.52 28.50
N LEU A 278 10.73 -1.60 28.47
CA LEU A 278 10.99 -0.17 28.55
C LEU A 278 11.09 0.32 30.01
N GLY A 279 10.38 -0.34 30.91
CA GLY A 279 10.36 -0.11 32.35
C GLY A 279 10.19 -1.41 33.12
N GLU A 280 9.91 -1.33 34.41
CA GLU A 280 9.62 -2.51 35.23
C GLU A 280 8.27 -3.13 34.86
N ASP A 281 7.33 -2.29 34.42
CA ASP A 281 5.93 -2.63 34.16
C ASP A 281 5.45 -2.30 32.73
N VAL A 282 6.37 -1.99 31.81
CA VAL A 282 6.05 -1.66 30.40
C VAL A 282 6.76 -2.59 29.43
N GLY A 283 5.97 -3.38 28.70
CA GLY A 283 6.44 -4.19 27.59
C GLY A 283 6.29 -3.47 26.24
N TYR A 284 7.19 -3.72 25.32
CA TYR A 284 7.17 -3.16 23.96
C TYR A 284 7.45 -4.23 22.92
N ILE A 285 6.60 -4.26 21.87
CA ILE A 285 6.74 -5.15 20.73
C ILE A 285 6.71 -4.31 19.46
N ARG A 286 7.80 -4.28 18.70
CA ARG A 286 7.88 -3.67 17.37
C ARG A 286 7.66 -4.73 16.30
N ILE A 287 6.72 -4.48 15.37
CA ILE A 287 6.50 -5.32 14.18
C ILE A 287 6.67 -4.46 12.92
N LYS A 288 7.68 -4.74 12.12
CA LYS A 288 7.99 -3.95 10.92
C LYS A 288 7.11 -4.31 9.72
N SER A 289 6.64 -5.56 9.64
CA SER A 289 5.81 -6.06 8.55
C SER A 289 5.01 -7.29 9.00
N PHE A 290 3.85 -7.50 8.40
CA PHE A 290 3.02 -8.68 8.60
C PHE A 290 3.25 -9.77 7.53
N LEU A 291 4.40 -9.76 6.85
CA LEU A 291 4.71 -10.78 5.85
C LEU A 291 4.71 -12.20 6.44
N ASP A 292 4.05 -13.13 5.75
CA ASP A 292 3.78 -14.48 6.24
C ASP A 292 5.05 -15.31 6.50
N ASN A 293 6.11 -15.08 5.75
CA ASN A 293 7.39 -15.74 5.95
C ASN A 293 8.05 -15.44 7.31
N PHE A 294 7.61 -14.41 8.02
CA PHE A 294 8.05 -14.09 9.38
C PHE A 294 7.15 -14.66 10.47
N ARG A 295 5.91 -15.08 10.14
CA ARG A 295 4.86 -15.44 11.10
C ARG A 295 5.33 -16.39 12.19
N GLU A 296 5.87 -17.55 11.80
CA GLU A 296 6.25 -18.60 12.76
C GLU A 296 7.45 -18.20 13.63
N ARG A 297 8.45 -17.55 13.03
CA ARG A 297 9.65 -17.11 13.75
C ARG A 297 9.31 -16.04 14.78
N ASP A 298 8.58 -15.04 14.34
CA ASP A 298 8.20 -13.91 15.18
C ASP A 298 7.17 -14.33 16.24
N GLY A 299 6.26 -15.23 15.88
CA GLY A 299 5.29 -15.81 16.82
C GLY A 299 5.95 -16.54 17.99
N ARG A 300 7.03 -17.30 17.76
CA ARG A 300 7.79 -17.89 18.87
C ARG A 300 8.38 -16.84 19.79
N LYS A 301 8.93 -15.77 19.23
CA LYS A 301 9.53 -14.66 19.99
C LYS A 301 8.48 -13.89 20.80
N ILE A 302 7.35 -13.55 20.17
CA ILE A 302 6.23 -12.84 20.81
C ILE A 302 5.67 -13.71 21.95
N ARG A 303 5.38 -14.98 21.69
CA ARG A 303 4.87 -15.89 22.73
C ARG A 303 5.80 -15.98 23.92
N SER A 304 7.08 -16.20 23.71
CA SER A 304 8.07 -16.25 24.79
C SER A 304 8.17 -14.92 25.56
N PHE A 305 7.95 -13.79 24.88
CA PHE A 305 7.91 -12.49 25.55
C PHE A 305 6.62 -12.33 26.38
N LEU A 306 5.47 -12.70 25.83
CA LEU A 306 4.18 -12.64 26.52
C LEU A 306 4.12 -13.59 27.73
N GLU A 307 4.75 -14.77 27.66
CA GLU A 307 4.86 -15.68 28.81
C GLU A 307 5.57 -15.01 29.99
N ARG A 308 6.61 -14.22 29.72
CA ARG A 308 7.32 -13.46 30.76
C ARG A 308 6.57 -12.19 31.19
N ALA A 309 5.64 -11.70 30.35
CA ALA A 309 4.88 -10.49 30.59
C ALA A 309 3.68 -10.74 31.54
N GLN A 310 3.24 -11.99 31.73
CA GLN A 310 2.10 -12.31 32.57
C GLN A 310 2.30 -11.85 34.01
N GLY A 311 1.39 -10.97 34.46
CA GLY A 311 1.45 -10.38 35.81
C GLY A 311 2.60 -9.41 36.05
N LYS A 312 3.44 -9.13 35.05
CA LYS A 312 4.58 -8.22 35.16
C LYS A 312 4.28 -6.83 34.60
N TYR A 313 3.71 -6.76 33.39
CA TYR A 313 3.51 -5.49 32.72
C TYR A 313 2.07 -4.99 32.94
N ARG A 314 1.95 -3.73 33.35
CA ARG A 314 0.67 -3.01 33.37
C ARG A 314 0.33 -2.46 32.00
N LYS A 315 1.36 -2.12 31.18
CA LYS A 315 1.19 -1.59 29.81
C LYS A 315 1.95 -2.44 28.82
N LEU A 316 1.32 -2.75 27.70
CA LEU A 316 1.96 -3.37 26.54
C LEU A 316 1.78 -2.47 25.33
N ILE A 317 2.88 -2.04 24.74
CA ILE A 317 2.92 -1.21 23.54
C ILE A 317 3.25 -2.09 22.34
N ILE A 318 2.34 -2.17 21.37
CA ILE A 318 2.59 -2.80 20.08
C ILE A 318 2.79 -1.69 19.06
N ASP A 319 4.00 -1.56 18.54
CA ASP A 319 4.36 -0.52 17.57
C ASP A 319 4.38 -1.10 16.16
N ILE A 320 3.39 -0.69 15.35
CA ILE A 320 3.26 -1.04 13.93
C ILE A 320 3.44 0.17 13.02
N ARG A 321 3.95 1.30 13.50
CA ARG A 321 4.22 2.48 12.67
C ARG A 321 5.08 2.10 11.47
N ASN A 322 4.75 2.64 10.29
CA ASN A 322 5.42 2.34 9.02
C ASN A 322 5.39 0.83 8.62
N ASN A 323 4.37 0.09 9.05
CA ASN A 323 4.14 -1.30 8.65
C ASN A 323 3.19 -1.34 7.45
N GLY A 324 3.71 -1.59 6.26
CA GLY A 324 2.92 -1.63 5.02
C GLY A 324 2.00 -2.85 4.88
N GLY A 325 1.84 -3.69 5.92
CA GLY A 325 0.93 -4.83 5.89
C GLY A 325 1.59 -6.17 5.61
N GLY A 326 0.83 -7.07 4.97
CA GLY A 326 1.20 -8.45 4.66
C GLY A 326 0.03 -9.42 4.83
N SER A 327 0.17 -10.42 5.69
CA SER A 327 -0.82 -11.49 5.88
C SER A 327 -1.70 -11.24 7.12
N HIS A 328 -3.00 -11.41 6.98
CA HIS A 328 -3.95 -11.43 8.10
C HIS A 328 -3.61 -12.55 9.10
N ALA A 329 -3.17 -13.70 8.63
CA ALA A 329 -2.77 -14.79 9.51
C ALA A 329 -1.60 -14.42 10.43
N TYR A 330 -0.74 -13.46 10.04
CA TYR A 330 0.34 -12.99 10.89
C TYR A 330 -0.19 -12.34 12.16
N PHE A 331 -1.05 -11.33 12.03
CA PHE A 331 -1.54 -10.60 13.19
C PHE A 331 -2.58 -11.41 13.99
N ASP A 332 -3.40 -12.23 13.32
CA ASP A 332 -4.34 -13.10 14.00
C ASP A 332 -3.61 -14.03 14.99
N HIS A 333 -2.61 -14.80 14.50
CA HIS A 333 -1.89 -15.76 15.34
C HIS A 333 -0.95 -15.12 16.37
N ASN A 334 -0.38 -13.96 16.04
CA ASN A 334 0.71 -13.39 16.84
C ASN A 334 0.27 -12.24 17.74
N LEU A 335 -0.79 -11.51 17.38
CA LEU A 335 -1.18 -10.27 18.07
C LEU A 335 -2.64 -10.27 18.57
N ILE A 336 -3.58 -10.97 17.91
CA ILE A 336 -4.98 -10.99 18.37
C ILE A 336 -5.18 -12.17 19.32
N ARG A 337 -5.13 -13.40 18.82
CA ARG A 337 -5.42 -14.60 19.61
C ARG A 337 -4.65 -14.73 20.92
N PRO A 338 -3.37 -14.30 21.00
CA PRO A 338 -2.65 -14.36 22.28
C PRO A 338 -3.05 -13.29 23.29
N LEU A 339 -3.70 -12.20 22.85
CA LEU A 339 -3.97 -11.01 23.68
C LEU A 339 -5.44 -10.85 24.07
N ILE A 340 -6.35 -11.62 23.49
CA ILE A 340 -7.77 -11.60 23.85
C ILE A 340 -8.11 -12.78 24.77
N SER A 341 -8.99 -12.55 25.75
CA SER A 341 -9.50 -13.58 26.66
C SER A 341 -10.82 -14.21 26.21
N GLU A 342 -11.57 -13.47 25.38
CA GLU A 342 -12.87 -13.90 24.84
C GLU A 342 -12.90 -13.65 23.33
N PRO A 343 -13.79 -14.34 22.58
CA PRO A 343 -13.97 -14.07 21.16
C PRO A 343 -14.39 -12.62 20.91
N ILE A 344 -13.71 -11.94 19.99
CA ILE A 344 -14.08 -10.59 19.55
C ILE A 344 -14.76 -10.67 18.19
N ARG A 345 -15.78 -9.83 17.99
CA ARG A 345 -16.61 -9.80 16.77
C ARG A 345 -16.86 -8.38 16.30
N TYR A 346 -16.93 -8.19 15.00
CA TYR A 346 -17.41 -6.94 14.42
C TYR A 346 -18.05 -7.18 13.05
N LYS A 347 -18.94 -6.26 12.65
CA LYS A 347 -19.69 -6.31 11.40
C LYS A 347 -19.12 -5.33 10.38
N GLN A 348 -19.16 -5.74 9.12
CA GLN A 348 -18.84 -4.92 7.97
C GLN A 348 -19.77 -5.27 6.81
N ILE A 349 -19.84 -4.41 5.81
CA ILE A 349 -20.53 -4.67 4.56
C ILE A 349 -19.47 -4.82 3.46
N ALA A 350 -19.47 -5.97 2.80
CA ALA A 350 -18.65 -6.22 1.63
C ALA A 350 -19.47 -5.92 0.37
N GLY A 351 -18.99 -4.97 -0.45
CA GLY A 351 -19.62 -4.58 -1.72
C GLY A 351 -18.79 -5.04 -2.91
N VAL A 352 -19.43 -5.64 -3.89
CA VAL A 352 -18.78 -6.14 -5.10
C VAL A 352 -19.65 -5.91 -6.33
N ARG A 353 -19.03 -5.64 -7.48
CA ARG A 353 -19.76 -5.52 -8.74
C ARG A 353 -20.40 -6.85 -9.13
N ARG A 354 -21.67 -6.83 -9.50
CA ARG A 354 -22.45 -8.02 -9.88
C ARG A 354 -21.78 -8.82 -10.99
N LYS A 355 -21.21 -8.13 -11.98
CA LYS A 355 -20.51 -8.75 -13.10
C LYS A 355 -19.22 -9.46 -12.67
N PHE A 356 -18.49 -8.89 -11.69
CA PHE A 356 -17.30 -9.56 -11.14
C PHE A 356 -17.67 -10.90 -10.50
N VAL A 357 -18.74 -10.94 -9.71
CA VAL A 357 -19.23 -12.19 -9.09
C VAL A 357 -19.59 -13.24 -10.13
N ALA A 358 -20.22 -12.84 -11.24
CA ALA A 358 -20.67 -13.75 -12.30
C ALA A 358 -19.51 -14.35 -13.12
N GLU A 359 -18.41 -13.64 -13.28
CA GLU A 359 -17.34 -14.01 -14.23
C GLU A 359 -16.07 -14.55 -13.56
N THR A 360 -15.88 -14.37 -12.23
CA THR A 360 -14.66 -14.79 -11.53
C THR A 360 -14.71 -16.23 -11.02
N LYS A 361 -13.53 -16.89 -11.02
CA LYS A 361 -13.31 -18.23 -10.45
C LYS A 361 -12.02 -18.26 -9.63
N PRO A 362 -11.98 -18.72 -8.36
CA PRO A 362 -13.15 -19.14 -7.58
C PRO A 362 -14.18 -18.00 -7.46
N SER A 363 -15.44 -18.35 -7.25
CA SER A 363 -16.47 -17.33 -7.14
C SER A 363 -16.21 -16.45 -5.92
N TYR A 364 -16.70 -15.20 -5.97
CA TYR A 364 -16.64 -14.30 -4.83
C TYR A 364 -17.26 -14.92 -3.57
N LEU A 365 -18.36 -15.64 -3.75
CA LEU A 365 -19.06 -16.36 -2.67
C LEU A 365 -18.20 -17.46 -2.05
N ASP A 366 -17.41 -18.19 -2.87
CA ASP A 366 -16.49 -19.20 -2.35
C ASP A 366 -15.38 -18.55 -1.52
N SER A 367 -14.88 -17.38 -1.95
CA SER A 367 -13.87 -16.64 -1.20
C SER A 367 -14.38 -16.15 0.15
N ILE A 368 -15.62 -15.62 0.22
CA ILE A 368 -16.25 -15.29 1.50
C ILE A 368 -16.43 -16.55 2.36
N SER A 369 -16.94 -17.65 1.79
CA SER A 369 -17.25 -18.88 2.52
C SER A 369 -16.01 -19.57 3.06
N ASN A 370 -14.89 -19.48 2.35
CA ASN A 370 -13.61 -20.08 2.74
C ASN A 370 -12.76 -19.15 3.62
N ASN A 371 -13.21 -17.94 3.89
CA ASN A 371 -12.49 -17.01 4.76
C ASN A 371 -12.67 -17.42 6.22
N ALA A 372 -11.59 -17.87 6.86
CA ALA A 372 -11.59 -18.42 8.21
C ALA A 372 -12.08 -17.44 9.32
N TRP A 373 -12.12 -16.15 9.02
CA TRP A 373 -12.55 -15.12 9.97
C TRP A 373 -13.97 -14.65 9.75
N ILE A 374 -14.66 -15.07 8.67
CA ILE A 374 -16.05 -14.71 8.39
C ILE A 374 -16.97 -15.82 8.91
N VAL A 375 -17.71 -15.54 9.98
CA VAL A 375 -18.60 -16.51 10.62
C VAL A 375 -20.06 -16.41 10.15
N THR A 376 -20.49 -15.22 9.71
CA THR A 376 -21.79 -15.03 9.06
C THR A 376 -21.67 -14.16 7.83
N LYS A 377 -22.55 -14.41 6.85
CA LYS A 377 -22.71 -13.60 5.66
C LYS A 377 -24.18 -13.60 5.25
N GLU A 378 -24.73 -12.44 5.01
CA GLU A 378 -26.10 -12.26 4.55
C GLU A 378 -26.13 -11.23 3.43
N GLU A 379 -26.79 -11.52 2.32
CA GLU A 379 -27.00 -10.54 1.26
C GLU A 379 -27.89 -9.42 1.82
N THR A 380 -27.44 -8.18 1.63
CA THR A 380 -28.15 -6.99 2.14
C THR A 380 -28.42 -6.00 1.01
N GLY A 381 -29.32 -5.05 1.27
CA GLY A 381 -29.60 -3.95 0.36
C GLY A 381 -28.38 -3.04 0.17
N PRO A 382 -28.34 -2.26 -0.91
CA PRO A 382 -27.27 -1.31 -1.15
C PRO A 382 -27.25 -0.23 -0.07
N PRO A 383 -26.07 0.13 0.46
CA PRO A 383 -25.92 1.33 1.27
C PRO A 383 -26.32 2.57 0.47
N GLU A 384 -26.61 3.67 1.18
CA GLU A 384 -27.02 4.93 0.57
C GLU A 384 -26.05 5.33 -0.56
N GLY A 385 -26.63 5.64 -1.71
CA GLY A 385 -25.92 6.10 -2.90
C GLY A 385 -25.36 5.01 -3.81
N PHE A 386 -25.51 3.72 -3.52
CA PHE A 386 -25.19 2.62 -4.45
C PHE A 386 -26.44 2.09 -5.15
N LYS A 387 -26.30 1.62 -6.40
CA LYS A 387 -27.39 1.08 -7.20
C LYS A 387 -27.42 -0.46 -7.13
N SER A 388 -28.55 -1.03 -6.78
CA SER A 388 -28.72 -2.48 -6.62
C SER A 388 -28.55 -3.28 -7.92
N GLU A 389 -28.81 -2.66 -9.10
CA GLU A 389 -28.63 -3.34 -10.39
C GLU A 389 -27.17 -3.67 -10.72
N ASP A 390 -26.24 -2.84 -10.23
CA ASP A 390 -24.80 -2.96 -10.53
C ASP A 390 -24.01 -3.68 -9.42
N TRP A 391 -24.59 -3.79 -8.22
CA TRP A 391 -23.87 -4.21 -7.03
C TRP A 391 -24.54 -5.39 -6.32
N ILE A 392 -23.73 -6.15 -5.58
CA ILE A 392 -24.16 -7.08 -4.54
C ILE A 392 -23.46 -6.68 -3.25
N PHE A 393 -24.19 -6.62 -2.16
CA PHE A 393 -23.67 -6.34 -0.83
C PHE A 393 -23.93 -7.50 0.11
N TYR A 394 -22.95 -7.80 0.94
CA TYR A 394 -23.05 -8.81 2.00
C TYR A 394 -22.71 -8.18 3.34
N GLU A 395 -23.63 -8.22 4.29
CA GLU A 395 -23.26 -8.02 5.69
C GLU A 395 -22.46 -9.24 6.14
N ILE A 396 -21.23 -9.00 6.59
CA ILE A 396 -20.32 -10.04 7.09
C ILE A 396 -20.00 -9.79 8.55
N THR A 397 -19.98 -10.85 9.37
CA THR A 397 -19.45 -10.80 10.72
C THR A 397 -18.10 -11.49 10.74
N ARG A 398 -17.08 -10.76 11.20
CA ARG A 398 -15.75 -11.31 11.45
C ARG A 398 -15.61 -11.69 12.92
N GLU A 399 -14.96 -12.83 13.18
CA GLU A 399 -14.71 -13.33 14.53
C GLU A 399 -13.26 -13.77 14.68
N PHE A 400 -12.68 -13.45 15.83
CA PHE A 400 -11.37 -13.91 16.26
C PHE A 400 -11.49 -14.53 17.64
N GLY A 401 -11.08 -15.78 17.78
CA GLY A 401 -11.12 -16.52 19.05
C GLY A 401 -9.79 -16.47 19.80
N PRO A 402 -9.79 -16.54 21.13
CA PRO A 402 -8.57 -16.56 21.94
C PRO A 402 -7.75 -17.83 21.72
N SER A 403 -6.44 -17.73 21.96
CA SER A 403 -5.57 -18.93 22.01
C SER A 403 -5.58 -19.63 23.35
N ASN A 404 -6.19 -19.05 24.39
CA ASN A 404 -6.26 -19.53 25.78
C ASN A 404 -4.90 -19.87 26.41
N ARG A 405 -3.81 -19.31 25.89
CA ARG A 405 -2.44 -19.60 26.36
C ARG A 405 -1.87 -18.50 27.24
N TYR A 406 -2.36 -17.27 27.08
CA TYR A 406 -1.83 -16.10 27.77
C TYR A 406 -3.00 -15.31 28.34
N ASN A 407 -2.78 -14.69 29.48
CA ASN A 407 -3.76 -13.81 30.11
C ASN A 407 -3.06 -12.47 30.38
N PHE A 408 -3.04 -11.60 29.36
CA PHE A 408 -2.56 -10.25 29.52
C PHE A 408 -3.71 -9.37 30.00
N ASN A 409 -3.65 -8.90 31.25
CA ASN A 409 -4.71 -8.11 31.89
C ASN A 409 -4.33 -6.63 32.03
N GLY A 410 -3.23 -6.18 31.40
CA GLY A 410 -2.81 -4.79 31.40
C GLY A 410 -3.44 -3.99 30.26
N ASP A 411 -3.09 -2.71 30.20
CA ASP A 411 -3.51 -1.81 29.12
C ASP A 411 -2.72 -2.08 27.85
N LEU A 412 -3.43 -2.30 26.74
CA LEU A 412 -2.83 -2.57 25.43
C LEU A 412 -2.91 -1.32 24.56
N TYR A 413 -1.76 -0.78 24.19
CA TYR A 413 -1.63 0.36 23.28
C TYR A 413 -1.02 -0.06 21.94
N ILE A 414 -1.61 0.38 20.83
CA ILE A 414 -1.12 0.12 19.49
C ILE A 414 -0.72 1.44 18.83
N LEU A 415 0.55 1.61 18.51
CA LEU A 415 1.08 2.78 17.80
C LEU A 415 0.88 2.61 16.30
N ILE A 416 0.16 3.56 15.70
CA ILE A 416 -0.17 3.60 14.27
C ILE A 416 0.21 4.94 13.65
N ASP A 417 0.53 4.92 12.35
CA ASP A 417 0.81 6.12 11.55
C ASP A 417 0.37 5.93 10.09
N GLY A 418 0.53 6.97 9.27
CA GLY A 418 0.20 6.93 7.84
C GLY A 418 1.02 5.93 7.00
N GLY A 419 2.04 5.29 7.57
CA GLY A 419 2.77 4.19 6.95
C GLY A 419 2.16 2.81 7.21
N CYS A 420 1.14 2.72 8.10
CA CYS A 420 0.38 1.49 8.32
C CYS A 420 -0.61 1.28 7.18
N GLY A 421 -0.39 0.27 6.33
CA GLY A 421 -1.26 0.01 5.19
C GLY A 421 -1.68 -1.45 5.08
N SER A 422 -2.68 -1.74 4.23
CA SER A 422 -3.12 -3.10 3.93
C SER A 422 -3.47 -3.88 5.22
N ALA A 423 -2.88 -5.05 5.44
CA ALA A 423 -3.12 -5.86 6.63
C ALA A 423 -2.80 -5.13 7.96
N ALA A 424 -1.92 -4.11 7.97
CA ALA A 424 -1.65 -3.33 9.18
C ALA A 424 -2.80 -2.35 9.48
N ASP A 425 -3.40 -1.76 8.45
CA ASP A 425 -4.64 -1.01 8.58
C ASP A 425 -5.79 -1.93 9.02
N GLY A 426 -5.92 -3.12 8.42
CA GLY A 426 -6.92 -4.11 8.85
C GLY A 426 -6.79 -4.53 10.32
N TYR A 427 -5.56 -4.66 10.83
CA TYR A 427 -5.33 -4.88 12.26
C TYR A 427 -5.80 -3.69 13.10
N ALA A 428 -5.49 -2.46 12.68
CA ALA A 428 -5.95 -1.25 13.35
C ALA A 428 -7.50 -1.16 13.32
N THR A 429 -8.14 -1.49 12.19
CA THR A 429 -9.61 -1.57 12.08
C THR A 429 -10.19 -2.52 13.11
N ILE A 430 -9.63 -3.74 13.26
CA ILE A 430 -10.10 -4.72 14.24
C ILE A 430 -9.99 -4.15 15.65
N VAL A 431 -8.83 -3.59 16.03
CA VAL A 431 -8.64 -2.94 17.33
C VAL A 431 -9.67 -1.83 17.54
N LYS A 432 -9.89 -0.98 16.53
CA LYS A 432 -10.85 0.13 16.59
C LYS A 432 -12.29 -0.34 16.83
N ARG A 433 -12.71 -1.36 16.09
CA ARG A 433 -14.11 -1.83 16.07
C ARG A 433 -14.47 -2.75 17.24
N THR A 434 -13.49 -3.42 17.83
CA THR A 434 -13.71 -4.36 18.93
C THR A 434 -13.31 -3.80 20.30
N GLY A 435 -12.48 -2.76 20.31
CA GLY A 435 -12.03 -2.12 21.55
C GLY A 435 -11.07 -2.97 22.39
N PHE A 436 -10.47 -4.05 21.85
CA PHE A 436 -9.55 -4.89 22.64
C PHE A 436 -8.19 -4.25 22.93
N GLY A 437 -7.96 -3.03 22.45
CA GLY A 437 -6.78 -2.21 22.70
C GLY A 437 -7.02 -0.75 22.33
N THR A 438 -6.10 0.12 22.67
CA THR A 438 -6.15 1.56 22.40
C THR A 438 -5.20 1.93 21.26
N LEU A 439 -5.74 2.42 20.14
CA LEU A 439 -4.95 2.98 19.04
C LEU A 439 -4.44 4.37 19.40
N VAL A 440 -3.16 4.60 19.22
CA VAL A 440 -2.48 5.89 19.53
C VAL A 440 -1.64 6.33 18.33
N GLY A 441 -1.72 7.60 17.96
CA GLY A 441 -0.88 8.19 16.91
C GLY A 441 -1.66 8.92 15.82
N GLN A 442 -1.46 8.55 14.57
CA GLN A 442 -2.05 9.15 13.38
C GLN A 442 -2.95 8.14 12.65
N ASN A 443 -3.84 8.64 11.77
CA ASN A 443 -4.57 7.75 10.88
C ASN A 443 -3.61 6.85 10.12
N THR A 444 -4.02 5.60 9.91
CA THR A 444 -3.32 4.66 9.03
C THR A 444 -3.36 5.14 7.57
N GLY A 445 -2.57 4.49 6.70
CA GLY A 445 -2.57 4.76 5.27
C GLY A 445 -3.74 4.17 4.50
N GLY A 446 -4.61 3.39 5.16
CA GLY A 446 -5.71 2.70 4.50
C GLY A 446 -5.30 1.40 3.80
N GLY A 447 -6.17 0.92 2.90
CA GLY A 447 -5.93 -0.30 2.16
C GLY A 447 -6.21 -1.57 2.96
N ALA A 448 -7.04 -1.48 4.01
CA ALA A 448 -7.54 -2.64 4.72
C ALA A 448 -8.20 -3.60 3.75
N CYS A 449 -7.71 -4.82 3.71
CA CYS A 449 -8.08 -5.77 2.68
C CYS A 449 -9.56 -6.06 2.63
N ALA A 450 -10.11 -5.94 1.46
CA ALA A 450 -11.31 -6.56 0.98
C ALA A 450 -11.35 -8.08 1.27
N VAL A 451 -12.48 -8.70 1.04
CA VAL A 451 -12.65 -10.13 1.27
C VAL A 451 -11.94 -10.97 0.21
N TYR A 452 -12.03 -10.52 -1.04
CA TYR A 452 -11.44 -11.23 -2.17
C TYR A 452 -9.92 -10.98 -2.28
N GLY A 453 -9.50 -9.78 -1.89
CA GLY A 453 -8.13 -9.31 -2.05
C GLY A 453 -7.83 -8.78 -3.45
N PRO A 454 -6.61 -8.28 -3.68
CA PRO A 454 -6.25 -7.66 -4.94
C PRO A 454 -6.19 -8.68 -6.08
N VAL A 455 -6.65 -8.27 -7.26
CA VAL A 455 -6.64 -9.04 -8.50
C VAL A 455 -5.60 -8.50 -9.48
N MET A 456 -5.06 -9.38 -10.31
CA MET A 456 -4.16 -9.00 -11.40
C MET A 456 -4.95 -8.79 -12.69
N VAL A 457 -4.74 -7.65 -13.34
CA VAL A 457 -5.32 -7.31 -14.62
C VAL A 457 -4.22 -7.18 -15.64
N ARG A 458 -4.22 -8.04 -16.66
CA ARG A 458 -3.28 -7.99 -17.78
C ARG A 458 -3.95 -7.30 -18.97
N LEU A 459 -3.27 -6.30 -19.52
CA LEU A 459 -3.71 -5.63 -20.74
C LEU A 459 -3.51 -6.56 -21.95
N PRO A 460 -4.48 -6.61 -22.88
CA PRO A 460 -4.50 -7.60 -23.95
C PRO A 460 -3.37 -7.43 -24.97
N GLU A 461 -3.03 -6.21 -25.34
CA GLU A 461 -2.09 -5.92 -26.41
C GLU A 461 -0.66 -5.69 -25.89
N SER A 462 -0.49 -4.87 -24.87
CA SER A 462 0.84 -4.58 -24.30
C SER A 462 1.36 -5.66 -23.35
N GLY A 463 0.47 -6.42 -22.72
CA GLY A 463 0.85 -7.36 -21.67
C GLY A 463 1.22 -6.72 -20.34
N MET A 464 0.99 -5.41 -20.15
CA MET A 464 1.16 -4.77 -18.84
C MET A 464 0.28 -5.45 -17.81
N ILE A 465 0.79 -5.65 -16.59
CA ILE A 465 0.01 -6.25 -15.50
C ILE A 465 -0.09 -5.26 -14.34
N PHE A 466 -1.31 -4.97 -13.96
CA PHE A 466 -1.66 -4.13 -12.84
C PHE A 466 -2.30 -4.94 -11.73
N MET A 467 -2.12 -4.50 -10.50
CA MET A 467 -2.83 -5.01 -9.34
C MET A 467 -3.89 -4.00 -8.91
N LEU A 468 -5.07 -4.50 -8.53
CA LEU A 468 -6.24 -3.71 -8.14
C LEU A 468 -7.09 -4.49 -7.15
N GLU A 469 -7.91 -3.78 -6.40
CA GLU A 469 -8.98 -4.38 -5.60
C GLU A 469 -10.28 -4.45 -6.41
N ALA A 470 -11.03 -5.53 -6.20
CA ALA A 470 -12.28 -5.81 -6.90
C ALA A 470 -13.51 -5.73 -6.00
N ASP A 471 -13.33 -5.65 -4.68
CA ASP A 471 -14.39 -5.47 -3.72
C ASP A 471 -14.06 -4.34 -2.73
N LEU A 472 -15.08 -3.87 -2.04
CA LEU A 472 -15.07 -2.71 -1.16
C LEU A 472 -15.57 -3.14 0.22
N ILE A 473 -14.92 -2.69 1.28
CA ILE A 473 -15.39 -2.87 2.64
C ILE A 473 -15.92 -1.56 3.20
N ILE A 474 -17.12 -1.62 3.74
CA ILE A 474 -17.80 -0.51 4.40
C ILE A 474 -17.99 -0.92 5.86
N ASN A 475 -17.59 -0.08 6.79
CA ASN A 475 -17.84 -0.33 8.20
C ASN A 475 -19.32 -0.15 8.54
N ALA A 476 -19.76 -0.72 9.65
CA ALA A 476 -21.16 -0.62 10.08
C ALA A 476 -21.68 0.82 10.31
N ASP A 477 -20.76 1.77 10.52
CA ASP A 477 -21.08 3.20 10.64
C ASP A 477 -21.05 3.95 9.30
N GLY A 478 -20.85 3.24 8.18
CA GLY A 478 -20.78 3.80 6.83
C GLY A 478 -19.41 4.35 6.44
N SER A 479 -18.41 4.31 7.32
CA SER A 479 -17.06 4.77 7.01
C SER A 479 -16.28 3.77 6.14
N PHE A 480 -15.26 4.28 5.45
CA PHE A 480 -14.41 3.51 4.53
C PHE A 480 -12.94 3.59 4.99
N ASP A 481 -12.53 2.72 5.90
CA ASP A 481 -11.14 2.72 6.38
C ASP A 481 -10.12 2.49 5.26
N GLU A 482 -10.50 1.72 4.23
CA GLU A 482 -9.69 1.56 3.00
C GLU A 482 -9.30 2.89 2.35
N ILE A 483 -10.19 3.88 2.47
CA ILE A 483 -10.04 5.18 1.84
C ILE A 483 -9.40 6.20 2.78
N GLU A 484 -9.89 6.28 4.00
CA GLU A 484 -9.55 7.33 4.97
C GLU A 484 -8.46 6.91 5.93
N GLY A 485 -8.18 5.60 5.97
CA GLY A 485 -7.38 4.96 7.00
C GLY A 485 -8.13 4.91 8.33
N THR A 486 -7.72 3.99 9.18
CA THR A 486 -8.28 3.84 10.52
C THR A 486 -7.80 4.98 11.41
N ALA A 487 -8.75 5.75 11.96
CA ALA A 487 -8.43 6.83 12.89
C ALA A 487 -8.03 6.28 14.27
N PRO A 488 -6.98 6.81 14.94
CA PRO A 488 -6.62 6.38 16.28
C PRO A 488 -7.71 6.75 17.32
N HIS A 489 -7.69 6.11 18.47
CA HIS A 489 -8.48 6.54 19.63
C HIS A 489 -7.90 7.81 20.26
N ILE A 490 -6.57 7.88 20.31
CA ILE A 490 -5.83 9.02 20.83
C ILE A 490 -4.95 9.56 19.71
N LYS A 491 -5.36 10.69 19.13
CA LYS A 491 -4.61 11.35 18.06
C LYS A 491 -3.45 12.13 18.66
N LEU A 492 -2.27 11.95 18.10
CA LEU A 492 -1.06 12.68 18.45
C LEU A 492 -0.56 13.51 17.27
N GLU A 493 0.19 14.57 17.54
CA GLU A 493 0.85 15.33 16.50
C GLU A 493 1.91 14.48 15.79
N PRO A 494 2.17 14.74 14.50
CA PRO A 494 3.22 14.04 13.78
C PRO A 494 4.57 14.23 14.46
N ALA A 495 5.27 13.11 14.70
CA ALA A 495 6.61 13.12 15.27
C ALA A 495 7.56 12.30 14.39
N ASP A 496 8.86 12.61 14.46
CA ASP A 496 9.87 11.80 13.79
C ASP A 496 9.97 10.42 14.46
N LEU A 497 10.10 9.39 13.64
CA LEU A 497 10.31 8.04 14.15
C LEU A 497 11.70 7.92 14.81
N PRO A 498 11.85 7.09 15.86
CA PRO A 498 13.14 6.85 16.48
C PRO A 498 14.18 6.40 15.45
N LYS A 499 15.39 6.95 15.54
CA LYS A 499 16.50 6.56 14.63
C LYS A 499 16.99 5.14 14.86
N SER A 500 16.71 4.57 16.03
CA SER A 500 17.04 3.19 16.38
C SER A 500 15.98 2.60 17.30
N ILE A 501 15.88 1.25 17.31
CA ILE A 501 14.99 0.54 18.22
C ILE A 501 15.82 -0.01 19.38
N THR A 502 16.30 0.91 20.22
CA THR A 502 16.94 0.61 21.52
C THR A 502 16.07 1.17 22.64
N LYS A 503 16.24 0.65 23.85
CA LYS A 503 15.47 1.12 25.01
C LYS A 503 15.60 2.63 25.19
N GLU A 504 16.81 3.15 25.10
CA GLU A 504 17.12 4.57 25.30
C GLU A 504 16.40 5.44 24.25
N ALA A 505 16.53 5.10 22.96
CA ALA A 505 15.89 5.84 21.89
C ALA A 505 14.34 5.77 21.93
N LEU A 506 13.78 4.65 22.39
CA LEU A 506 12.34 4.49 22.54
C LEU A 506 11.79 5.28 23.74
N LEU A 507 12.55 5.42 24.83
CA LEU A 507 12.17 6.25 25.98
C LEU A 507 12.22 7.75 25.65
N GLU A 508 12.95 8.16 24.61
CA GLU A 508 12.97 9.53 24.09
C GLU A 508 11.85 9.77 23.05
N ASP A 509 11.24 8.72 22.51
CA ASP A 509 10.12 8.83 21.56
C ASP A 509 8.93 9.50 22.27
N GLU A 510 8.44 10.60 21.70
CA GLU A 510 7.38 11.41 22.29
C GLU A 510 6.08 10.62 22.50
N TRP A 511 5.69 9.78 21.54
CA TRP A 511 4.47 9.00 21.62
C TRP A 511 4.55 7.88 22.67
N ILE A 512 5.70 7.20 22.72
CA ILE A 512 5.95 6.15 23.71
C ILE A 512 6.01 6.75 25.11
N ARG A 513 6.72 7.88 25.28
CA ARG A 513 6.79 8.59 26.55
C ARG A 513 5.41 8.99 27.06
N LYS A 514 4.56 9.53 26.18
CA LYS A 514 3.19 9.89 26.54
C LYS A 514 2.38 8.69 27.02
N ILE A 515 2.49 7.52 26.37
CA ILE A 515 1.84 6.29 26.84
C ILE A 515 2.36 5.90 28.23
N ILE A 516 3.66 5.99 28.46
CA ILE A 516 4.25 5.58 29.73
C ILE A 516 3.81 6.50 30.86
N THR A 517 3.76 7.81 30.64
CA THR A 517 3.62 8.82 31.71
C THR A 517 2.19 9.34 31.89
N GLU A 518 1.36 9.37 30.84
CA GLU A 518 0.08 10.08 30.85
C GLU A 518 -1.14 9.18 30.62
N LEU A 519 -0.96 8.05 29.94
CA LEU A 519 -2.04 7.13 29.58
C LEU A 519 -1.98 5.86 30.42
#